data_82ea5eb5c1ea0d197ee548d63c5db1fa
#
_entry.id   82ea5eb5c1ea0d197ee548d63c5db1fa
#
_cell.length_a   1.000
_cell.length_b   1.000
_cell.length_c   1.000
_cell.angle_alpha   90.00
_cell.angle_beta   90.00
_cell.angle_gamma   90.00
#
_symmetry.space_group_name_H-M   'P 1'
#
loop_
_entity.id
_entity.type
_entity.pdbx_description
1 polymer ?
#
loop_
_entity_poly.entity_id
_entity_poly.type
_entity_poly.pdbx_seq_one_letter_code
_entity_poly.pdbx_strand_id
1 'polypeptide(L)'
;MKSTYNLRSIAATALVQVVEQGQSLSHLLPTLQRDISEKDRGLLQEICFGVLRVLPQLDWYLRQLMAKPLTGKQKVLHYLLMVGIYQLIHTRIPPHAALAETVNGAVALKRPQLKGLINGVLRQFQRQQDELQQRLQNNPARYAHPEWLLQRLKKAYPEQWERIVEANNQHPPMWLRVNRQHHTQAAYLTLLQEKEIEAYPHPFYADAIRLGTPCAVNQLPGFEQGWVTVQDASAQGCIHWLSPQDHEDILDLCAAPGGKTTHILEAAPHAHVLAVDVDEQRLKRVRENLQRLGQHAEVKCGDGRTPTEWCGDKRFDRILLDAPCSATGVIRRHPDIKWLRRDSDIAELAAMQQAILEAIWPQLKNGGTLVYATCSILPEENHQQVAAFLQRHPDAALVDTGSPQHPGIQKLPAAEDGDGFFYAKLVKNGQ
;
A
#
# COMPACT_ATOMS: atom_id res chain seq x y z
N MET A 1 20.39 25.58 15.31
CA MET A 1 21.39 24.95 14.41
C MET A 1 20.82 24.98 13.00
N LYS A 2 21.54 25.53 12.02
CA LYS A 2 21.14 25.42 10.61
C LYS A 2 21.23 23.94 10.25
N SER A 3 20.17 23.38 9.66
CA SER A 3 20.15 22.02 9.14
C SER A 3 21.33 21.83 8.18
N THR A 4 22.10 20.76 8.36
CA THR A 4 23.23 20.41 7.47
C THR A 4 22.77 19.80 6.15
N TYR A 5 21.45 19.61 5.97
CA TYR A 5 20.83 19.01 4.79
C TYR A 5 19.71 19.89 4.22
N ASN A 6 19.40 19.69 2.94
CA ASN A 6 18.22 20.30 2.29
C ASN A 6 17.20 19.20 1.94
N LEU A 7 16.03 19.23 2.58
CA LEU A 7 14.99 18.20 2.39
C LEU A 7 14.50 18.11 0.95
N ARG A 8 14.45 19.24 0.23
CA ARG A 8 13.94 19.30 -1.16
C ARG A 8 14.91 18.60 -2.10
N SER A 9 16.21 18.74 -1.88
CA SER A 9 17.21 18.01 -2.66
C SER A 9 17.19 16.51 -2.39
N ILE A 10 16.97 16.10 -1.13
CA ILE A 10 16.83 14.69 -0.76
C ILE A 10 15.56 14.11 -1.41
N ALA A 11 14.44 14.81 -1.35
CA ALA A 11 13.21 14.40 -2.01
C ALA A 11 13.38 14.26 -3.52
N ALA A 12 13.99 15.24 -4.19
CA ALA A 12 14.26 15.18 -5.63
C ALA A 12 15.11 13.97 -6.00
N THR A 13 16.15 13.67 -5.22
CA THR A 13 17.00 12.48 -5.44
C THR A 13 16.20 11.17 -5.24
N ALA A 14 15.38 11.10 -4.20
CA ALA A 14 14.50 9.94 -3.97
C ALA A 14 13.54 9.72 -5.13
N LEU A 15 12.94 10.79 -5.66
CA LEU A 15 12.02 10.72 -6.80
C LEU A 15 12.71 10.19 -8.08
N VAL A 16 13.96 10.60 -8.34
CA VAL A 16 14.76 10.02 -9.43
C VAL A 16 14.96 8.52 -9.21
N GLN A 17 15.32 8.10 -8.01
CA GLN A 17 15.51 6.68 -7.69
C GLN A 17 14.23 5.86 -7.88
N VAL A 18 13.08 6.41 -7.52
CA VAL A 18 11.78 5.73 -7.73
C VAL A 18 11.42 5.68 -9.20
N VAL A 19 11.32 6.84 -9.86
CA VAL A 19 10.70 6.94 -11.19
C VAL A 19 11.65 6.48 -12.30
N GLU A 20 12.95 6.78 -12.18
CA GLU A 20 13.93 6.49 -13.22
C GLU A 20 14.68 5.16 -12.98
N GLN A 21 14.85 4.78 -11.71
CA GLN A 21 15.63 3.59 -11.35
C GLN A 21 14.78 2.43 -10.83
N GLY A 22 13.46 2.63 -10.69
CA GLY A 22 12.52 1.59 -10.30
C GLY A 22 12.62 1.12 -8.84
N GLN A 23 13.14 1.96 -7.94
CA GLN A 23 13.26 1.63 -6.52
C GLN A 23 11.99 1.99 -5.75
N SER A 24 11.52 1.10 -4.89
CA SER A 24 10.37 1.39 -4.03
C SER A 24 10.68 2.48 -3.01
N LEU A 25 9.76 3.44 -2.86
CA LEU A 25 9.89 4.49 -1.85
C LEU A 25 9.93 3.93 -0.43
N SER A 26 9.18 2.87 -0.16
CA SER A 26 9.17 2.18 1.14
C SER A 26 10.54 1.60 1.51
N HIS A 27 11.33 1.22 0.50
CA HIS A 27 12.70 0.74 0.71
C HIS A 27 13.69 1.90 0.92
N LEU A 28 13.50 3.01 0.21
CA LEU A 28 14.40 4.17 0.24
C LEU A 28 14.25 5.01 1.51
N LEU A 29 13.02 5.28 1.94
CA LEU A 29 12.73 6.22 3.03
C LEU A 29 13.46 5.92 4.34
N PRO A 30 13.51 4.68 4.85
CA PRO A 30 14.21 4.41 6.10
C PRO A 30 15.70 4.80 6.07
N THR A 31 16.35 4.61 4.93
CA THR A 31 17.76 5.00 4.75
C THR A 31 17.91 6.52 4.66
N LEU A 32 17.04 7.17 3.88
CA LEU A 32 17.08 8.63 3.72
C LEU A 32 16.76 9.39 5.01
N GLN A 33 15.96 8.81 5.89
CA GLN A 33 15.55 9.42 7.16
C GLN A 33 16.55 9.27 8.30
N ARG A 34 17.61 8.46 8.14
CA ARG A 34 18.58 8.21 9.22
C ARG A 34 19.23 9.49 9.73
N ASP A 35 19.67 10.34 8.81
CA ASP A 35 20.44 11.56 9.12
C ASP A 35 19.54 12.81 9.18
N ILE A 36 18.22 12.63 9.16
CA ILE A 36 17.23 13.70 9.20
C ILE A 36 16.62 13.78 10.59
N SER A 37 16.44 15.01 11.10
CA SER A 37 15.78 15.23 12.38
C SER A 37 14.36 14.64 12.39
N GLU A 38 13.94 14.11 13.50
CA GLU A 38 12.61 13.45 13.64
C GLU A 38 11.47 14.36 13.18
N LYS A 39 11.51 15.64 13.51
CA LYS A 39 10.51 16.64 13.09
C LYS A 39 10.44 16.85 11.57
N ASP A 40 11.52 16.59 10.84
CA ASP A 40 11.63 16.82 9.39
C ASP A 40 11.30 15.56 8.58
N ARG A 41 11.29 14.37 9.22
CA ARG A 41 10.97 13.08 8.55
C ARG A 41 9.56 13.07 7.97
N GLY A 42 8.60 13.62 8.71
CA GLY A 42 7.21 13.72 8.24
C GLY A 42 7.08 14.59 6.99
N LEU A 43 7.81 15.72 6.93
CA LEU A 43 7.80 16.59 5.75
C LEU A 43 8.46 15.93 4.54
N LEU A 44 9.59 15.24 4.73
CA LEU A 44 10.21 14.50 3.63
C LEU A 44 9.26 13.44 3.07
N GLN A 45 8.61 12.69 3.94
CA GLN A 45 7.64 11.67 3.55
C GLN A 45 6.45 12.29 2.80
N GLU A 46 5.87 13.37 3.34
CA GLU A 46 4.78 14.09 2.69
C GLU A 46 5.14 14.56 1.28
N ILE A 47 6.31 15.16 1.10
CA ILE A 47 6.77 15.63 -0.21
C ILE A 47 6.96 14.45 -1.17
N CYS A 48 7.64 13.38 -0.76
CA CYS A 48 7.91 12.24 -1.65
C CYS A 48 6.62 11.54 -2.07
N PHE A 49 5.75 11.19 -1.12
CA PHE A 49 4.46 10.56 -1.43
C PHE A 49 3.55 11.49 -2.24
N GLY A 50 3.51 12.76 -1.87
CA GLY A 50 2.67 13.73 -2.52
C GLY A 50 3.04 14.00 -3.97
N VAL A 51 4.33 14.18 -4.27
CA VAL A 51 4.80 14.36 -5.65
C VAL A 51 4.48 13.12 -6.49
N LEU A 52 4.74 11.90 -5.97
CA LEU A 52 4.41 10.66 -6.68
C LEU A 52 2.91 10.51 -6.91
N ARG A 53 2.09 10.99 -5.98
CA ARG A 53 0.62 10.93 -6.09
C ARG A 53 0.10 11.74 -7.26
N VAL A 54 0.68 12.90 -7.54
CA VAL A 54 0.22 13.84 -8.56
C VAL A 54 1.25 14.12 -9.67
N LEU A 55 2.21 13.21 -9.85
CA LEU A 55 3.35 13.36 -10.76
C LEU A 55 2.99 13.89 -12.15
N PRO A 56 1.99 13.34 -12.88
CA PRO A 56 1.62 13.84 -14.21
C PRO A 56 1.11 15.28 -14.21
N GLN A 57 0.45 15.71 -13.14
CA GLN A 57 -0.02 17.09 -13.00
C GLN A 57 1.16 18.05 -12.88
N LEU A 58 2.15 17.69 -12.06
CA LEU A 58 3.37 18.49 -11.85
C LEU A 58 4.22 18.57 -13.12
N ASP A 59 4.38 17.45 -13.83
CA ASP A 59 5.07 17.42 -15.13
C ASP A 59 4.34 18.27 -16.17
N TRP A 60 3.01 18.20 -16.19
CA TRP A 60 2.21 19.02 -17.10
C TRP A 60 2.41 20.52 -16.82
N TYR A 61 2.39 20.96 -15.55
CA TYR A 61 2.67 22.36 -15.21
C TYR A 61 4.05 22.80 -15.71
N LEU A 62 5.07 21.99 -15.51
CA LEU A 62 6.43 22.30 -15.96
C LEU A 62 6.51 22.45 -17.48
N ARG A 63 5.79 21.60 -18.23
CA ARG A 63 5.72 21.70 -19.70
C ARG A 63 5.00 22.96 -20.19
N GLN A 64 4.14 23.59 -19.38
CA GLN A 64 3.55 24.87 -19.71
C GLN A 64 4.52 26.04 -19.43
N LEU A 65 5.43 25.87 -18.49
CA LEU A 65 6.33 26.91 -18.00
C LEU A 65 7.72 26.90 -18.66
N MET A 66 8.11 25.80 -19.25
CA MET A 66 9.45 25.57 -19.81
C MET A 66 9.36 25.13 -21.24
N ALA A 67 10.16 25.73 -22.12
CA ALA A 67 10.22 25.35 -23.54
C ALA A 67 10.73 23.89 -23.74
N LYS A 68 11.62 23.42 -22.84
CA LYS A 68 12.16 22.05 -22.86
C LYS A 68 12.32 21.51 -21.45
N PRO A 69 11.97 20.24 -21.21
CA PRO A 69 12.21 19.60 -19.92
C PRO A 69 13.71 19.49 -19.63
N LEU A 70 14.08 19.48 -18.36
CA LEU A 70 15.44 19.17 -17.93
C LEU A 70 15.69 17.67 -18.02
N THR A 71 16.76 17.28 -18.72
CA THR A 71 17.08 15.88 -19.03
C THR A 71 18.51 15.52 -18.63
N GLY A 72 18.85 14.23 -18.73
CA GLY A 72 20.20 13.74 -18.42
C GLY A 72 20.63 14.08 -16.99
N LYS A 73 21.81 14.64 -16.85
CA LYS A 73 22.38 15.02 -15.53
C LYS A 73 21.59 16.13 -14.81
N GLN A 74 20.70 16.83 -15.49
CA GLN A 74 19.87 17.89 -14.94
C GLN A 74 18.45 17.37 -14.57
N LYS A 75 18.13 16.13 -14.83
CA LYS A 75 16.80 15.56 -14.57
C LYS A 75 16.41 15.64 -13.10
N VAL A 76 17.35 15.52 -12.18
CA VAL A 76 17.10 15.71 -10.74
C VAL A 76 16.54 17.10 -10.42
N LEU A 77 16.92 18.13 -11.18
CA LEU A 77 16.36 19.48 -11.03
C LEU A 77 14.93 19.60 -11.58
N HIS A 78 14.56 18.76 -12.55
CA HIS A 78 13.16 18.66 -12.98
C HIS A 78 12.28 18.16 -11.83
N TYR A 79 12.73 17.11 -11.11
CA TYR A 79 12.06 16.65 -9.89
C TYR A 79 12.12 17.68 -8.75
N LEU A 80 13.20 18.44 -8.63
CA LEU A 80 13.27 19.54 -7.65
C LEU A 80 12.23 20.62 -7.95
N LEU A 81 11.99 20.96 -9.21
CA LEU A 81 10.92 21.87 -9.62
C LEU A 81 9.54 21.30 -9.29
N MET A 82 9.30 19.99 -9.51
CA MET A 82 8.07 19.33 -9.09
C MET A 82 7.86 19.43 -7.58
N VAL A 83 8.90 19.21 -6.78
CA VAL A 83 8.87 19.39 -5.33
C VAL A 83 8.49 20.83 -4.96
N GLY A 84 9.03 21.82 -5.65
CA GLY A 84 8.68 23.23 -5.45
C GLY A 84 7.22 23.51 -5.73
N ILE A 85 6.71 23.09 -6.89
CA ILE A 85 5.29 23.29 -7.28
C ILE A 85 4.37 22.52 -6.34
N TYR A 86 4.71 21.28 -5.97
CA TYR A 86 3.92 20.51 -5.01
C TYR A 86 3.73 21.26 -3.69
N GLN A 87 4.80 21.83 -3.13
CA GLN A 87 4.71 22.59 -1.90
C GLN A 87 3.79 23.81 -2.03
N LEU A 88 3.86 24.53 -3.16
CA LEU A 88 3.02 25.71 -3.40
C LEU A 88 1.53 25.39 -3.49
N ILE A 89 1.17 24.19 -3.97
CA ILE A 89 -0.25 23.80 -4.16
C ILE A 89 -0.79 23.04 -2.95
N HIS A 90 -0.01 22.08 -2.41
CA HIS A 90 -0.52 21.01 -1.56
C HIS A 90 -0.04 21.07 -0.11
N THR A 91 0.81 22.03 0.27
CA THR A 91 1.29 22.15 1.65
C THR A 91 0.90 23.50 2.26
N ARG A 92 1.00 23.57 3.60
CA ARG A 92 0.80 24.83 4.35
C ARG A 92 2.10 25.63 4.52
N ILE A 93 3.18 25.22 3.84
CA ILE A 93 4.46 25.93 3.88
C ILE A 93 4.26 27.31 3.23
N PRO A 94 4.66 28.41 3.88
CA PRO A 94 4.57 29.73 3.28
C PRO A 94 5.28 29.78 1.92
N PRO A 95 4.69 30.38 0.88
CA PRO A 95 5.24 30.36 -0.46
C PRO A 95 6.70 30.85 -0.56
N HIS A 96 7.06 31.89 0.19
CA HIS A 96 8.44 32.39 0.21
C HIS A 96 9.44 31.37 0.77
N ALA A 97 9.04 30.58 1.78
CA ALA A 97 9.88 29.55 2.36
C ALA A 97 9.97 28.35 1.38
N ALA A 98 8.86 27.93 0.76
CA ALA A 98 8.86 26.88 -0.26
C ALA A 98 9.82 27.22 -1.42
N LEU A 99 9.76 28.48 -1.93
CA LEU A 99 10.66 28.93 -2.98
C LEU A 99 12.13 28.91 -2.52
N ALA A 100 12.43 29.57 -1.41
CA ALA A 100 13.80 29.71 -0.93
C ALA A 100 14.47 28.37 -0.71
N GLU A 101 13.78 27.44 -0.04
CA GLU A 101 14.31 26.10 0.24
C GLU A 101 14.47 25.26 -1.03
N THR A 102 13.56 25.39 -1.99
CA THR A 102 13.68 24.66 -3.28
C THR A 102 14.83 25.22 -4.12
N VAL A 103 14.99 26.54 -4.18
CA VAL A 103 16.13 27.18 -4.87
C VAL A 103 17.47 26.78 -4.23
N ASN A 104 17.53 26.71 -2.89
CA ASN A 104 18.71 26.23 -2.17
C ASN A 104 18.99 24.73 -2.44
N GLY A 105 17.98 23.95 -2.78
CA GLY A 105 18.11 22.57 -3.23
C GLY A 105 19.02 22.42 -4.45
N ALA A 106 19.02 23.39 -5.37
CA ALA A 106 19.93 23.37 -6.52
C ALA A 106 21.41 23.46 -6.10
N VAL A 107 21.71 24.21 -5.02
CA VAL A 107 23.07 24.27 -4.45
C VAL A 107 23.44 22.94 -3.80
N ALA A 108 22.54 22.36 -3.01
CA ALA A 108 22.73 21.06 -2.37
C ALA A 108 22.95 19.94 -3.40
N LEU A 109 22.32 20.03 -4.56
CA LEU A 109 22.51 19.13 -5.71
C LEU A 109 23.76 19.48 -6.56
N LYS A 110 24.64 20.38 -6.10
CA LYS A 110 25.84 20.81 -6.79
C LYS A 110 25.56 21.43 -8.17
N ARG A 111 24.48 22.22 -8.26
CA ARG A 111 24.06 22.95 -9.49
C ARG A 111 23.71 24.41 -9.19
N PRO A 112 24.59 25.18 -8.48
CA PRO A 112 24.30 26.54 -8.06
C PRO A 112 24.02 27.50 -9.21
N GLN A 113 24.57 27.24 -10.40
CA GLN A 113 24.36 28.02 -11.61
C GLN A 113 22.91 27.99 -12.10
N LEU A 114 22.09 27.00 -11.68
CA LEU A 114 20.69 26.85 -12.09
C LEU A 114 19.70 27.44 -11.08
N LYS A 115 20.16 28.05 -10.00
CA LYS A 115 19.30 28.77 -9.01
C LYS A 115 18.35 29.74 -9.67
N GLY A 116 18.86 30.54 -10.63
CA GLY A 116 18.07 31.52 -11.37
C GLY A 116 16.93 30.89 -12.16
N LEU A 117 17.20 29.76 -12.82
CA LEU A 117 16.16 28.98 -13.54
C LEU A 117 15.10 28.47 -12.58
N ILE A 118 15.48 27.80 -11.50
CA ILE A 118 14.54 27.26 -10.50
C ILE A 118 13.66 28.38 -9.93
N ASN A 119 14.26 29.49 -9.51
CA ASN A 119 13.51 30.64 -8.98
C ASN A 119 12.56 31.24 -10.04
N GLY A 120 13.03 31.39 -11.27
CA GLY A 120 12.24 31.94 -12.38
C GLY A 120 10.99 31.11 -12.68
N VAL A 121 11.16 29.80 -12.81
CA VAL A 121 10.06 28.85 -13.09
C VAL A 121 9.04 28.85 -11.94
N LEU A 122 9.48 28.78 -10.70
CA LEU A 122 8.57 28.75 -9.54
C LEU A 122 7.80 30.07 -9.37
N ARG A 123 8.46 31.22 -9.60
CA ARG A 123 7.77 32.52 -9.59
C ARG A 123 6.79 32.68 -10.74
N GLN A 124 7.11 32.13 -11.91
CA GLN A 124 6.17 32.12 -13.05
C GLN A 124 4.98 31.24 -12.73
N PHE A 125 5.19 30.05 -12.14
CA PHE A 125 4.10 29.20 -11.67
C PHE A 125 3.17 29.98 -10.72
N GLN A 126 3.70 30.64 -9.70
CA GLN A 126 2.90 31.42 -8.75
C GLN A 126 2.02 32.47 -9.44
N ARG A 127 2.56 33.15 -10.43
CA ARG A 127 1.78 34.17 -11.17
C ARG A 127 0.67 33.62 -12.03
N GLN A 128 0.81 32.38 -12.51
CA GLN A 128 -0.11 31.70 -13.43
C GLN A 128 -0.86 30.53 -12.78
N GLN A 129 -0.75 30.37 -11.47
CA GLN A 129 -1.25 29.20 -10.76
C GLN A 129 -2.74 28.93 -11.04
N ASP A 130 -3.59 29.92 -10.87
CA ASP A 130 -5.05 29.78 -11.05
C ASP A 130 -5.41 29.41 -12.49
N GLU A 131 -4.81 30.08 -13.47
CA GLU A 131 -5.00 29.78 -14.88
C GLU A 131 -4.55 28.35 -15.23
N LEU A 132 -3.36 27.95 -14.76
CA LEU A 132 -2.82 26.63 -15.03
C LEU A 132 -3.67 25.55 -14.36
N GLN A 133 -4.13 25.74 -13.13
CA GLN A 133 -5.02 24.80 -12.45
C GLN A 133 -6.36 24.65 -13.18
N GLN A 134 -6.94 25.75 -13.68
CA GLN A 134 -8.16 25.69 -14.48
C GLN A 134 -7.95 24.94 -15.80
N ARG A 135 -6.85 25.19 -16.50
CA ARG A 135 -6.52 24.50 -17.75
C ARG A 135 -6.26 23.00 -17.54
N LEU A 136 -5.69 22.62 -16.41
CA LEU A 136 -5.45 21.21 -16.06
C LEU A 136 -6.75 20.39 -16.00
N GLN A 137 -7.88 21.01 -15.60
CA GLN A 137 -9.17 20.30 -15.50
C GLN A 137 -9.63 19.72 -16.84
N ASN A 138 -9.18 20.28 -17.94
CA ASN A 138 -9.50 19.79 -19.30
C ASN A 138 -8.39 18.91 -19.89
N ASN A 139 -7.39 18.51 -19.10
CA ASN A 139 -6.26 17.72 -19.56
C ASN A 139 -6.27 16.32 -18.88
N PRO A 140 -5.95 15.23 -19.60
CA PRO A 140 -5.86 13.87 -19.01
C PRO A 140 -4.89 13.77 -17.82
N ALA A 141 -3.89 14.62 -17.72
CA ALA A 141 -2.97 14.66 -16.59
C ALA A 141 -3.68 14.89 -15.24
N ARG A 142 -4.92 15.45 -15.25
CA ARG A 142 -5.75 15.64 -14.06
C ARG A 142 -5.99 14.34 -13.28
N TYR A 143 -6.04 13.21 -13.96
CA TYR A 143 -6.26 11.90 -13.35
C TYR A 143 -5.05 11.39 -12.58
N ALA A 144 -3.86 11.93 -12.83
CA ALA A 144 -2.61 11.60 -12.13
C ALA A 144 -2.26 10.10 -12.14
N HIS A 145 -2.60 9.39 -13.20
CA HIS A 145 -2.34 7.96 -13.40
C HIS A 145 -1.65 7.71 -14.74
N PRO A 146 -0.85 6.66 -14.88
CA PRO A 146 -0.32 6.25 -16.17
C PRO A 146 -1.44 5.75 -17.09
N GLU A 147 -1.30 6.00 -18.39
CA GLU A 147 -2.33 5.70 -19.39
C GLU A 147 -2.72 4.22 -19.40
N TRP A 148 -1.76 3.30 -19.30
CA TRP A 148 -2.05 1.85 -19.29
C TRP A 148 -3.01 1.46 -18.16
N LEU A 149 -2.84 2.07 -16.97
CA LEU A 149 -3.68 1.78 -15.81
C LEU A 149 -5.08 2.38 -15.98
N LEU A 150 -5.17 3.61 -16.50
CA LEU A 150 -6.46 4.23 -16.82
C LEU A 150 -7.26 3.38 -17.82
N GLN A 151 -6.61 2.86 -18.86
CA GLN A 151 -7.29 1.99 -19.85
C GLN A 151 -7.81 0.70 -19.21
N ARG A 152 -7.03 0.06 -18.33
CA ARG A 152 -7.48 -1.13 -17.61
C ARG A 152 -8.66 -0.82 -16.67
N LEU A 153 -8.60 0.28 -15.93
CA LEU A 153 -9.67 0.70 -15.02
C LEU A 153 -10.96 1.02 -15.80
N LYS A 154 -10.88 1.75 -16.90
CA LYS A 154 -12.03 2.06 -17.76
C LYS A 154 -12.69 0.79 -18.32
N LYS A 155 -11.86 -0.19 -18.72
CA LYS A 155 -12.36 -1.48 -19.22
C LYS A 155 -13.01 -2.33 -18.13
N ALA A 156 -12.38 -2.41 -16.94
CA ALA A 156 -12.86 -3.24 -15.84
C ALA A 156 -14.04 -2.62 -15.08
N TYR A 157 -14.08 -1.29 -14.98
CA TYR A 157 -15.03 -0.53 -14.17
C TYR A 157 -15.57 0.69 -14.92
N PRO A 158 -16.33 0.49 -16.02
CA PRO A 158 -16.76 1.59 -16.90
C PRO A 158 -17.49 2.72 -16.18
N GLU A 159 -18.27 2.39 -15.14
CA GLU A 159 -19.09 3.37 -14.39
C GLU A 159 -18.39 3.88 -13.11
N GLN A 160 -17.31 3.23 -12.68
CA GLN A 160 -16.69 3.48 -11.36
C GLN A 160 -15.25 3.95 -11.45
N TRP A 161 -14.61 3.88 -12.62
CA TRP A 161 -13.18 4.13 -12.77
C TRP A 161 -12.76 5.54 -12.30
N GLU A 162 -13.57 6.57 -12.50
CA GLU A 162 -13.27 7.92 -12.02
C GLU A 162 -13.24 7.99 -10.49
N ARG A 163 -14.19 7.32 -9.82
CA ARG A 163 -14.20 7.24 -8.34
C ARG A 163 -12.99 6.48 -7.80
N ILE A 164 -12.56 5.42 -8.50
CA ILE A 164 -11.33 4.68 -8.13
C ILE A 164 -10.12 5.59 -8.25
N VAL A 165 -9.97 6.31 -9.36
CA VAL A 165 -8.89 7.25 -9.61
C VAL A 165 -8.87 8.37 -8.57
N GLU A 166 -10.03 8.93 -8.25
CA GLU A 166 -10.18 9.95 -7.22
C GLU A 166 -9.74 9.44 -5.85
N ALA A 167 -10.21 8.26 -5.44
CA ALA A 167 -9.81 7.63 -4.18
C ALA A 167 -8.30 7.35 -4.11
N ASN A 168 -7.69 6.89 -5.21
CA ASN A 168 -6.26 6.65 -5.31
C ASN A 168 -5.41 7.93 -5.12
N ASN A 169 -5.95 9.08 -5.46
CA ASN A 169 -5.26 10.38 -5.37
C ASN A 169 -5.47 11.08 -4.02
N GLN A 170 -6.29 10.52 -3.13
CA GLN A 170 -6.49 11.05 -1.78
C GLN A 170 -5.44 10.51 -0.80
N HIS A 171 -5.30 11.22 0.32
CA HIS A 171 -4.56 10.67 1.46
C HIS A 171 -5.30 9.46 2.04
N PRO A 172 -4.58 8.38 2.39
CA PRO A 172 -5.22 7.21 2.96
C PRO A 172 -5.76 7.48 4.37
N PRO A 173 -6.94 6.97 4.73
CA PRO A 173 -7.38 6.97 6.11
C PRO A 173 -6.46 6.09 6.97
N MET A 174 -6.31 6.43 8.24
CA MET A 174 -5.61 5.57 9.19
C MET A 174 -6.61 4.66 9.89
N TRP A 175 -6.46 3.37 9.63
CA TRP A 175 -7.23 2.32 10.26
C TRP A 175 -6.42 1.59 11.31
N LEU A 176 -7.06 1.28 12.41
CA LEU A 176 -6.52 0.50 13.51
C LEU A 176 -7.25 -0.84 13.57
N ARG A 177 -6.55 -1.87 14.01
CA ARG A 177 -7.09 -3.15 14.42
C ARG A 177 -6.89 -3.30 15.93
N VAL A 178 -7.97 -3.40 16.67
CA VAL A 178 -7.94 -3.65 18.12
C VAL A 178 -7.61 -5.12 18.36
N ASN A 179 -6.63 -5.37 19.20
CA ASN A 179 -6.32 -6.73 19.64
C ASN A 179 -7.36 -7.21 20.64
N ARG A 180 -8.24 -8.09 20.19
CA ARG A 180 -9.35 -8.62 20.99
C ARG A 180 -8.93 -9.41 22.22
N GLN A 181 -7.65 -9.78 22.31
CA GLN A 181 -7.09 -10.41 23.50
C GLN A 181 -6.92 -9.41 24.67
N HIS A 182 -6.92 -8.11 24.38
CA HIS A 182 -6.77 -7.05 25.37
C HIS A 182 -8.04 -6.21 25.53
N HIS A 183 -8.66 -5.81 24.43
CA HIS A 183 -9.81 -4.90 24.45
C HIS A 183 -10.86 -5.26 23.40
N THR A 184 -12.10 -4.91 23.70
CA THR A 184 -13.13 -4.81 22.66
C THR A 184 -12.97 -3.51 21.88
N GLN A 185 -13.55 -3.42 20.69
CA GLN A 185 -13.58 -2.19 19.89
C GLN A 185 -14.15 -1.01 20.71
N ALA A 186 -15.27 -1.24 21.41
CA ALA A 186 -15.92 -0.20 22.22
C ALA A 186 -15.04 0.29 23.38
N ALA A 187 -14.36 -0.62 24.08
CA ALA A 187 -13.43 -0.27 25.15
C ALA A 187 -12.24 0.55 24.63
N TYR A 188 -11.69 0.19 23.47
CA TYR A 188 -10.57 0.92 22.88
C TYR A 188 -11.01 2.31 22.35
N LEU A 189 -12.23 2.44 21.82
CA LEU A 189 -12.80 3.74 21.45
C LEU A 189 -12.88 4.68 22.66
N THR A 190 -13.24 4.16 23.85
CA THR A 190 -13.24 4.96 25.09
C THR A 190 -11.82 5.45 25.42
N LEU A 191 -10.80 4.59 25.31
CA LEU A 191 -9.41 4.99 25.54
C LEU A 191 -8.94 6.08 24.57
N LEU A 192 -9.35 6.00 23.30
CA LEU A 192 -9.05 7.04 22.30
C LEU A 192 -9.74 8.35 22.66
N GLN A 193 -11.01 8.30 23.09
CA GLN A 193 -11.75 9.48 23.52
C GLN A 193 -11.11 10.17 24.73
N GLU A 194 -10.63 9.41 25.70
CA GLU A 194 -9.88 9.93 26.87
C GLU A 194 -8.57 10.65 26.47
N LYS A 195 -8.02 10.30 25.34
CA LYS A 195 -6.83 10.93 24.73
C LYS A 195 -7.18 12.04 23.74
N GLU A 196 -8.45 12.41 23.64
CA GLU A 196 -8.96 13.40 22.67
C GLU A 196 -8.63 13.04 21.20
N ILE A 197 -8.52 11.72 20.90
CA ILE A 197 -8.33 11.19 19.57
C ILE A 197 -9.69 10.83 18.99
N GLU A 198 -10.11 11.57 17.96
CA GLU A 198 -11.36 11.30 17.26
C GLU A 198 -11.27 10.00 16.47
N ALA A 199 -12.24 9.11 16.67
CA ALA A 199 -12.22 7.78 16.06
C ALA A 199 -13.64 7.23 15.84
N TYR A 200 -13.79 6.36 14.84
CA TYR A 200 -15.06 5.80 14.41
C TYR A 200 -14.95 4.28 14.23
N PRO A 201 -15.91 3.48 14.72
CA PRO A 201 -15.93 2.05 14.52
C PRO A 201 -16.26 1.73 13.06
N HIS A 202 -15.70 0.62 12.54
CA HIS A 202 -16.13 0.07 11.26
C HIS A 202 -17.48 -0.66 11.44
N PRO A 203 -18.44 -0.51 10.51
CA PRO A 203 -19.79 -1.09 10.68
C PRO A 203 -19.81 -2.62 10.59
N PHE A 204 -18.84 -3.25 9.91
CA PHE A 204 -18.82 -4.69 9.67
C PHE A 204 -17.66 -5.44 10.32
N TYR A 205 -16.49 -4.79 10.48
CA TYR A 205 -15.32 -5.43 11.08
C TYR A 205 -15.19 -5.02 12.55
N ALA A 206 -15.46 -5.97 13.44
CA ALA A 206 -15.56 -5.75 14.87
C ALA A 206 -14.28 -5.25 15.56
N ASP A 207 -13.12 -5.40 14.91
CA ASP A 207 -11.84 -4.97 15.45
C ASP A 207 -11.33 -3.68 14.79
N ALA A 208 -11.99 -3.19 13.74
CA ALA A 208 -11.52 -2.07 12.94
C ALA A 208 -12.05 -0.72 13.46
N ILE A 209 -11.14 0.23 13.64
CA ILE A 209 -11.42 1.62 14.02
C ILE A 209 -10.73 2.56 13.02
N ARG A 210 -11.44 3.55 12.51
CA ARG A 210 -10.89 4.64 11.72
C ARG A 210 -10.58 5.85 12.58
N LEU A 211 -9.38 6.40 12.48
CA LEU A 211 -9.08 7.69 13.10
C LEU A 211 -9.65 8.85 12.28
N GLY A 212 -10.16 9.87 12.96
CA GLY A 212 -10.58 11.13 12.31
C GLY A 212 -9.39 11.83 11.63
N THR A 213 -8.25 11.85 12.30
CA THR A 213 -6.98 12.38 11.79
C THR A 213 -5.87 11.37 12.08
N PRO A 214 -5.02 11.04 11.08
CA PRO A 214 -3.85 10.20 11.33
C PRO A 214 -2.92 10.79 12.39
N CYS A 215 -2.37 9.94 13.25
CA CYS A 215 -1.40 10.32 14.28
C CYS A 215 -0.21 9.36 14.32
N ALA A 216 0.83 9.74 15.04
CA ALA A 216 1.96 8.86 15.28
C ALA A 216 1.54 7.69 16.22
N VAL A 217 2.08 6.50 15.96
CA VAL A 217 1.70 5.28 16.70
C VAL A 217 2.02 5.36 18.20
N ASN A 218 3.00 6.14 18.60
CA ASN A 218 3.35 6.37 20.00
C ASN A 218 2.30 7.21 20.76
N GLN A 219 1.35 7.82 20.06
CA GLN A 219 0.21 8.53 20.68
C GLN A 219 -0.96 7.57 20.94
N LEU A 220 -0.95 6.39 20.34
CA LEU A 220 -2.02 5.40 20.50
C LEU A 220 -1.89 4.68 21.85
N PRO A 221 -2.97 4.61 22.65
CA PRO A 221 -2.96 3.89 23.91
C PRO A 221 -2.53 2.42 23.72
N GLY A 222 -1.51 1.99 24.47
CA GLY A 222 -1.09 0.60 24.51
C GLY A 222 -0.51 0.05 23.19
N PHE A 223 -0.01 0.89 22.28
CA PHE A 223 0.58 0.41 21.03
C PHE A 223 1.78 -0.52 21.28
N GLU A 224 2.72 -0.11 22.14
CA GLU A 224 3.89 -0.93 22.51
C GLU A 224 3.51 -2.20 23.28
N GLN A 225 2.38 -2.17 24.00
CA GLN A 225 1.83 -3.32 24.71
C GLN A 225 1.02 -4.28 23.82
N GLY A 226 0.93 -3.98 22.53
CA GLY A 226 0.24 -4.83 21.57
C GLY A 226 -1.29 -4.75 21.62
N TRP A 227 -1.87 -3.66 22.19
CA TRP A 227 -3.33 -3.49 22.26
C TRP A 227 -3.96 -3.16 20.91
N VAL A 228 -3.16 -2.59 20.02
CA VAL A 228 -3.63 -2.13 18.72
C VAL A 228 -2.53 -2.27 17.65
N THR A 229 -2.95 -2.46 16.42
CA THR A 229 -2.09 -2.52 15.24
C THR A 229 -2.64 -1.60 14.15
N VAL A 230 -1.77 -0.94 13.40
CA VAL A 230 -2.18 -0.18 12.22
C VAL A 230 -2.37 -1.17 11.06
N GLN A 231 -3.60 -1.29 10.59
CA GLN A 231 -3.94 -2.16 9.45
C GLN A 231 -5.18 -1.64 8.76
N ASP A 232 -5.15 -1.58 7.43
CA ASP A 232 -6.31 -1.19 6.62
C ASP A 232 -7.54 -2.07 6.91
N ALA A 233 -8.73 -1.47 6.90
CA ALA A 233 -9.98 -2.18 7.19
C ALA A 233 -10.24 -3.33 6.22
N SER A 234 -9.99 -3.13 4.92
CA SER A 234 -10.19 -4.19 3.92
C SER A 234 -9.23 -5.36 4.14
N ALA A 235 -7.98 -5.10 4.57
CA ALA A 235 -7.03 -6.16 4.91
C ALA A 235 -7.46 -6.97 6.14
N GLN A 236 -8.20 -6.37 7.08
CA GLN A 236 -8.77 -7.07 8.23
C GLN A 236 -9.85 -8.09 7.84
N GLY A 237 -10.47 -7.95 6.67
CA GLY A 237 -11.44 -8.89 6.14
C GLY A 237 -10.92 -10.34 5.99
N CYS A 238 -9.59 -10.54 5.95
CA CYS A 238 -9.00 -11.87 5.84
C CYS A 238 -9.46 -12.83 6.96
N ILE A 239 -9.62 -12.34 8.19
CA ILE A 239 -10.04 -13.16 9.33
C ILE A 239 -11.50 -13.55 9.25
N HIS A 240 -12.35 -12.67 8.73
CA HIS A 240 -13.77 -12.98 8.50
C HIS A 240 -13.93 -14.19 7.55
N TRP A 241 -13.18 -14.20 6.45
CA TRP A 241 -13.27 -15.29 5.48
C TRP A 241 -12.50 -16.54 5.89
N LEU A 242 -11.35 -16.40 6.52
CA LEU A 242 -10.53 -17.52 6.98
C LEU A 242 -11.19 -18.24 8.17
N SER A 243 -11.80 -17.49 9.08
CA SER A 243 -12.47 -18.01 10.31
C SER A 243 -11.59 -18.99 11.10
N PRO A 244 -10.36 -18.59 11.48
CA PRO A 244 -9.41 -19.51 12.13
C PRO A 244 -9.94 -20.01 13.46
N GLN A 245 -9.59 -21.25 13.82
CA GLN A 245 -9.97 -21.90 15.08
C GLN A 245 -8.73 -22.30 15.87
N ASP A 246 -8.88 -22.36 17.19
CA ASP A 246 -7.82 -22.87 18.06
C ASP A 246 -7.45 -24.32 17.72
N HIS A 247 -6.19 -24.64 17.88
CA HIS A 247 -5.59 -25.97 17.63
C HIS A 247 -5.57 -26.42 16.16
N GLU A 248 -5.99 -25.58 15.22
CA GLU A 248 -5.83 -25.84 13.79
C GLU A 248 -4.39 -25.55 13.33
N ASP A 249 -3.94 -26.33 12.33
CA ASP A 249 -2.73 -26.01 11.57
C ASP A 249 -3.08 -25.00 10.47
N ILE A 250 -2.55 -23.79 10.58
CA ILE A 250 -2.86 -22.67 9.68
C ILE A 250 -1.59 -22.20 8.99
N LEU A 251 -1.65 -22.08 7.66
CA LEU A 251 -0.60 -21.48 6.85
C LEU A 251 -0.98 -20.04 6.47
N ASP A 252 -0.09 -19.10 6.75
CA ASP A 252 -0.11 -17.75 6.19
C ASP A 252 1.02 -17.64 5.16
N LEU A 253 0.66 -17.70 3.87
CA LEU A 253 1.59 -17.68 2.75
C LEU A 253 1.67 -16.29 2.13
N CYS A 254 2.90 -15.86 1.84
CA CYS A 254 3.26 -14.48 1.50
C CYS A 254 2.97 -13.52 2.68
N ALA A 255 3.40 -13.95 3.87
CA ALA A 255 2.98 -13.41 5.16
C ALA A 255 3.50 -12.01 5.48
N ALA A 256 4.65 -11.62 4.91
CA ALA A 256 5.28 -10.35 5.30
C ALA A 256 4.43 -9.13 4.91
N PRO A 257 4.32 -8.14 5.79
CA PRO A 257 5.06 -7.90 7.03
C PRO A 257 4.48 -8.53 8.31
N GLY A 258 3.47 -9.41 8.22
CA GLY A 258 2.94 -10.16 9.35
C GLY A 258 1.66 -9.61 9.98
N GLY A 259 1.04 -8.60 9.39
CA GLY A 259 -0.21 -8.04 9.89
C GLY A 259 -1.37 -9.05 9.90
N LYS A 260 -1.44 -9.94 8.90
CA LYS A 260 -2.44 -11.01 8.84
C LYS A 260 -2.06 -12.20 9.73
N THR A 261 -0.78 -12.56 9.81
CA THR A 261 -0.26 -13.58 10.75
C THR A 261 -0.69 -13.26 12.19
N THR A 262 -0.43 -12.04 12.63
CA THR A 262 -0.77 -11.61 14.00
C THR A 262 -2.28 -11.53 14.21
N HIS A 263 -3.05 -11.17 13.19
CA HIS A 263 -4.51 -11.16 13.26
C HIS A 263 -5.12 -12.56 13.39
N ILE A 264 -4.53 -13.55 12.71
CA ILE A 264 -4.92 -14.97 12.88
C ILE A 264 -4.75 -15.37 14.35
N LEU A 265 -3.61 -15.05 14.96
CA LEU A 265 -3.31 -15.39 16.36
C LEU A 265 -4.14 -14.57 17.38
N GLU A 266 -4.58 -13.36 17.04
CA GLU A 266 -5.53 -12.62 17.85
C GLU A 266 -6.92 -13.30 17.87
N ALA A 267 -7.32 -13.87 16.72
CA ALA A 267 -8.60 -14.57 16.58
C ALA A 267 -8.58 -16.01 17.12
N ALA A 268 -7.45 -16.70 16.97
CA ALA A 268 -7.24 -18.09 17.39
C ALA A 268 -5.87 -18.20 18.09
N PRO A 269 -5.76 -17.83 19.38
CA PRO A 269 -4.48 -17.73 20.07
C PRO A 269 -3.77 -19.08 20.27
N HIS A 270 -4.49 -20.19 20.19
CA HIS A 270 -3.95 -21.54 20.32
C HIS A 270 -3.78 -22.26 18.95
N ALA A 271 -3.95 -21.57 17.83
CA ALA A 271 -3.67 -22.11 16.51
C ALA A 271 -2.16 -22.32 16.28
N HIS A 272 -1.82 -23.35 15.50
CA HIS A 272 -0.45 -23.61 15.08
C HIS A 272 -0.20 -22.91 13.74
N VAL A 273 0.32 -21.69 13.79
CA VAL A 273 0.51 -20.85 12.59
C VAL A 273 1.92 -21.00 12.04
N LEU A 274 2.02 -21.31 10.74
CA LEU A 274 3.23 -21.22 9.94
C LEU A 274 3.12 -20.01 9.02
N ALA A 275 4.00 -19.02 9.17
CA ALA A 275 4.11 -17.86 8.33
C ALA A 275 5.28 -18.02 7.35
N VAL A 276 5.02 -17.92 6.05
CA VAL A 276 6.03 -18.13 5.00
C VAL A 276 6.05 -16.93 4.07
N ASP A 277 7.25 -16.45 3.77
CA ASP A 277 7.48 -15.44 2.72
C ASP A 277 8.80 -15.75 1.99
N VAL A 278 8.90 -15.38 0.74
CA VAL A 278 10.11 -15.61 -0.06
C VAL A 278 11.26 -14.66 0.31
N ASP A 279 10.95 -13.55 0.96
CA ASP A 279 11.92 -12.49 1.30
C ASP A 279 12.28 -12.52 2.80
N GLU A 280 13.47 -13.05 3.12
CA GLU A 280 13.98 -13.10 4.49
C GLU A 280 14.13 -11.71 5.16
N GLN A 281 14.40 -10.66 4.38
CA GLN A 281 14.49 -9.31 4.95
C GLN A 281 13.11 -8.81 5.40
N ARG A 282 12.08 -9.13 4.65
CA ARG A 282 10.69 -8.80 5.02
C ARG A 282 10.19 -9.64 6.19
N LEU A 283 10.68 -10.87 6.36
CA LEU A 283 10.34 -11.74 7.49
C LEU A 283 10.84 -11.20 8.84
N LYS A 284 11.84 -10.34 8.87
CA LYS A 284 12.24 -9.62 10.09
C LYS A 284 11.06 -8.84 10.68
N ARG A 285 10.26 -8.19 9.83
CA ARG A 285 9.06 -7.46 10.26
C ARG A 285 7.99 -8.37 10.86
N VAL A 286 7.86 -9.58 10.31
CA VAL A 286 6.93 -10.59 10.89
C VAL A 286 7.35 -10.92 12.31
N ARG A 287 8.65 -11.20 12.53
CA ARG A 287 9.20 -11.53 13.85
C ARG A 287 9.07 -10.36 14.85
N GLU A 288 9.35 -9.12 14.40
CA GLU A 288 9.18 -7.92 15.21
C GLU A 288 7.72 -7.72 15.63
N ASN A 289 6.75 -7.90 14.73
CA ASN A 289 5.33 -7.79 15.03
C ASN A 289 4.88 -8.88 16.01
N LEU A 290 5.29 -10.13 15.81
CA LEU A 290 5.01 -11.22 16.76
C LEU A 290 5.55 -10.92 18.16
N GLN A 291 6.78 -10.42 18.24
CA GLN A 291 7.41 -10.05 19.51
C GLN A 291 6.65 -8.92 20.21
N ARG A 292 6.31 -7.84 19.50
CA ARG A 292 5.55 -6.70 20.06
C ARG A 292 4.18 -7.13 20.61
N LEU A 293 3.53 -8.05 19.91
CA LEU A 293 2.20 -8.55 20.28
C LEU A 293 2.24 -9.73 21.26
N GLY A 294 3.42 -10.20 21.67
CA GLY A 294 3.57 -11.35 22.57
C GLY A 294 3.03 -12.66 21.99
N GLN A 295 3.12 -12.82 20.67
CA GLN A 295 2.56 -13.96 19.94
C GLN A 295 3.65 -14.89 19.39
N HIS A 296 3.27 -16.15 19.13
CA HIS A 296 4.14 -17.16 18.57
C HIS A 296 3.60 -17.74 17.26
N ALA A 297 4.45 -17.76 16.24
CA ALA A 297 4.25 -18.49 15.00
C ALA A 297 5.58 -19.07 14.54
N GLU A 298 5.54 -20.17 13.82
CA GLU A 298 6.70 -20.62 13.06
C GLU A 298 6.88 -19.70 11.85
N VAL A 299 8.10 -19.20 11.62
CA VAL A 299 8.40 -18.27 10.52
C VAL A 299 9.48 -18.87 9.65
N LYS A 300 9.19 -19.10 8.38
CA LYS A 300 10.12 -19.69 7.40
C LYS A 300 10.26 -18.82 6.14
N CYS A 301 11.47 -18.76 5.62
CA CYS A 301 11.71 -18.28 4.26
C CYS A 301 11.43 -19.42 3.27
N GLY A 302 10.59 -19.17 2.26
CA GLY A 302 10.25 -20.20 1.29
C GLY A 302 9.45 -19.65 0.11
N ASP A 303 9.60 -20.30 -1.03
CA ASP A 303 8.85 -19.99 -2.25
C ASP A 303 7.51 -20.75 -2.22
N GLY A 304 6.40 -20.00 -2.39
CA GLY A 304 5.06 -20.59 -2.43
C GLY A 304 4.84 -21.59 -3.57
N ARG A 305 5.72 -21.57 -4.59
CA ARG A 305 5.68 -22.51 -5.71
C ARG A 305 6.34 -23.86 -5.39
N THR A 306 7.10 -23.95 -4.30
CA THR A 306 7.81 -25.18 -3.90
C THR A 306 7.53 -25.52 -2.43
N PRO A 307 6.25 -25.74 -2.05
CA PRO A 307 5.86 -25.92 -0.63
C PRO A 307 6.54 -27.11 0.07
N THR A 308 6.85 -28.18 -0.64
CA THR A 308 7.50 -29.35 -0.07
C THR A 308 8.90 -29.08 0.48
N GLU A 309 9.58 -28.03 -0.02
CA GLU A 309 10.92 -27.65 0.45
C GLU A 309 10.90 -27.07 1.88
N TRP A 310 9.79 -26.46 2.28
CA TRP A 310 9.70 -25.80 3.59
C TRP A 310 8.64 -26.37 4.54
N CYS A 311 7.65 -27.14 4.06
CA CYS A 311 6.68 -27.81 4.93
C CYS A 311 6.67 -29.34 4.78
N GLY A 312 7.41 -29.91 3.81
CA GLY A 312 7.37 -31.36 3.55
C GLY A 312 5.96 -31.83 3.21
N ASP A 313 5.53 -32.92 3.87
CA ASP A 313 4.19 -33.50 3.70
C ASP A 313 3.13 -32.90 4.65
N LYS A 314 3.47 -31.83 5.39
CA LYS A 314 2.53 -31.22 6.32
C LYS A 314 1.35 -30.63 5.53
N ARG A 315 0.13 -30.91 6.04
CA ARG A 315 -1.12 -30.37 5.51
C ARG A 315 -1.80 -29.48 6.53
N PHE A 316 -2.53 -28.50 6.03
CA PHE A 316 -3.13 -27.44 6.82
C PHE A 316 -4.66 -27.55 6.83
N ASP A 317 -5.27 -27.19 7.95
CA ASP A 317 -6.71 -27.05 8.09
C ASP A 317 -7.19 -25.78 7.35
N ARG A 318 -6.35 -24.71 7.42
CA ARG A 318 -6.61 -23.46 6.72
C ARG A 318 -5.35 -22.91 6.08
N ILE A 319 -5.53 -22.28 4.91
CA ILE A 319 -4.48 -21.57 4.21
C ILE A 319 -4.98 -20.16 3.87
N LEU A 320 -4.25 -19.16 4.30
CA LEU A 320 -4.38 -17.79 3.79
C LEU A 320 -3.28 -17.58 2.74
N LEU A 321 -3.68 -17.41 1.49
CA LEU A 321 -2.78 -17.02 0.42
C LEU A 321 -3.01 -15.54 0.11
N ASP A 322 -2.20 -14.67 0.73
CA ASP A 322 -2.13 -13.24 0.40
C ASP A 322 -1.18 -13.05 -0.78
N ALA A 323 -1.68 -13.35 -1.98
CA ALA A 323 -0.88 -13.57 -3.17
C ALA A 323 -0.07 -12.31 -3.58
N PRO A 324 1.17 -12.48 -4.05
CA PRO A 324 1.92 -11.39 -4.66
C PRO A 324 1.12 -10.85 -5.85
N CYS A 325 0.93 -9.54 -5.91
CA CYS A 325 0.05 -8.91 -6.89
C CYS A 325 0.54 -7.53 -7.31
N SER A 326 -0.16 -6.90 -8.23
CA SER A 326 0.15 -5.53 -8.69
C SER A 326 0.02 -4.46 -7.60
N ALA A 327 -0.73 -4.74 -6.54
CA ALA A 327 -1.06 -3.81 -5.46
C ALA A 327 -1.84 -2.58 -5.93
N THR A 328 -2.58 -2.68 -7.04
CA THR A 328 -3.36 -1.58 -7.61
C THR A 328 -4.51 -1.09 -6.74
N GLY A 329 -4.89 -1.84 -5.72
CA GLY A 329 -5.90 -1.46 -4.72
C GLY A 329 -5.37 -0.56 -3.60
N VAL A 330 -4.05 -0.45 -3.41
CA VAL A 330 -3.42 0.29 -2.30
C VAL A 330 -2.61 1.50 -2.77
N ILE A 331 -2.88 1.99 -3.97
CA ILE A 331 -2.15 3.10 -4.60
C ILE A 331 -2.16 4.36 -3.72
N ARG A 332 -3.26 4.67 -3.03
CA ARG A 332 -3.31 5.86 -2.16
C ARG A 332 -2.29 5.80 -1.01
N ARG A 333 -1.92 4.58 -0.56
CA ARG A 333 -0.86 4.35 0.47
C ARG A 333 0.53 4.31 -0.14
N HIS A 334 0.63 3.76 -1.35
CA HIS A 334 1.88 3.55 -2.06
C HIS A 334 1.77 4.10 -3.48
N PRO A 335 1.77 5.44 -3.66
CA PRO A 335 1.58 6.08 -4.97
C PRO A 335 2.72 5.78 -5.96
N ASP A 336 3.87 5.32 -5.48
CA ASP A 336 4.98 4.83 -6.30
C ASP A 336 4.59 3.61 -7.16
N ILE A 337 3.58 2.83 -6.76
CA ILE A 337 3.05 1.71 -7.55
C ILE A 337 2.68 2.16 -8.96
N LYS A 338 2.10 3.34 -9.12
CA LYS A 338 1.73 3.90 -10.44
C LYS A 338 2.92 3.98 -11.41
N TRP A 339 4.12 4.18 -10.89
CA TRP A 339 5.33 4.44 -11.66
C TRP A 339 6.28 3.23 -11.69
N LEU A 340 6.14 2.32 -10.75
CA LEU A 340 6.91 1.08 -10.66
C LEU A 340 6.31 -0.05 -11.50
N ARG A 341 4.98 -0.10 -11.61
CA ARG A 341 4.27 -1.13 -12.38
C ARG A 341 4.16 -0.77 -13.86
N ARG A 342 4.17 -1.80 -14.68
CA ARG A 342 3.97 -1.73 -16.14
C ARG A 342 2.79 -2.61 -16.53
N ASP A 343 2.21 -2.35 -17.68
CA ASP A 343 1.10 -3.16 -18.21
C ASP A 343 1.47 -4.65 -18.37
N SER A 344 2.70 -4.94 -18.81
CA SER A 344 3.22 -6.31 -18.96
C SER A 344 3.30 -7.10 -17.65
N ASP A 345 3.50 -6.44 -16.52
CA ASP A 345 3.67 -7.08 -15.20
C ASP A 345 2.41 -7.83 -14.78
N ILE A 346 1.24 -7.42 -15.26
CA ILE A 346 -0.04 -8.01 -14.85
C ILE A 346 -0.16 -9.47 -15.28
N ALA A 347 0.25 -9.80 -16.50
CA ALA A 347 0.25 -11.17 -16.99
C ALA A 347 1.26 -12.05 -16.23
N GLU A 348 2.44 -11.51 -15.93
CA GLU A 348 3.48 -12.22 -15.17
C GLU A 348 3.03 -12.49 -13.72
N LEU A 349 2.40 -11.51 -13.07
CA LEU A 349 1.86 -11.67 -11.72
C LEU A 349 0.71 -12.69 -11.69
N ALA A 350 -0.20 -12.64 -12.67
CA ALA A 350 -1.28 -13.62 -12.78
C ALA A 350 -0.73 -15.05 -12.95
N ALA A 351 0.31 -15.24 -13.76
CA ALA A 351 0.98 -16.53 -13.92
C ALA A 351 1.64 -17.00 -12.62
N MET A 352 2.28 -16.11 -11.87
CA MET A 352 2.89 -16.42 -10.58
C MET A 352 1.83 -16.81 -9.55
N GLN A 353 0.73 -16.09 -9.47
CA GLN A 353 -0.40 -16.39 -8.58
C GLN A 353 -0.99 -17.76 -8.89
N GLN A 354 -1.16 -18.09 -10.17
CA GLN A 354 -1.61 -19.39 -10.60
C GLN A 354 -0.64 -20.50 -10.12
N ALA A 355 0.65 -20.31 -10.36
CA ALA A 355 1.67 -21.29 -9.96
C ALA A 355 1.69 -21.54 -8.45
N ILE A 356 1.55 -20.49 -7.63
CA ILE A 356 1.48 -20.62 -6.18
C ILE A 356 0.20 -21.34 -5.76
N LEU A 357 -0.95 -20.96 -6.31
CA LEU A 357 -2.25 -21.57 -5.97
C LEU A 357 -2.28 -23.07 -6.32
N GLU A 358 -1.76 -23.45 -7.48
CA GLU A 358 -1.62 -24.87 -7.90
C GLU A 358 -0.70 -25.65 -6.97
N ALA A 359 0.44 -25.07 -6.59
CA ALA A 359 1.43 -25.72 -5.74
C ALA A 359 0.94 -25.91 -4.30
N ILE A 360 0.16 -24.96 -3.77
CA ILE A 360 -0.27 -25.00 -2.37
C ILE A 360 -1.55 -25.80 -2.15
N TRP A 361 -2.40 -25.96 -3.17
CA TRP A 361 -3.67 -26.67 -3.05
C TRP A 361 -3.56 -28.09 -2.50
N PRO A 362 -2.55 -28.93 -2.90
CA PRO A 362 -2.34 -30.25 -2.32
C PRO A 362 -2.01 -30.24 -0.82
N GLN A 363 -1.48 -29.13 -0.28
CA GLN A 363 -1.16 -29.00 1.14
C GLN A 363 -2.39 -28.69 2.01
N LEU A 364 -3.54 -28.43 1.41
CA LEU A 364 -4.80 -28.25 2.12
C LEU A 364 -5.41 -29.62 2.44
N LYS A 365 -5.83 -29.83 3.70
CA LYS A 365 -6.58 -31.03 4.10
C LYS A 365 -7.92 -31.08 3.39
N ASN A 366 -8.48 -32.28 3.21
CA ASN A 366 -9.87 -32.45 2.79
C ASN A 366 -10.80 -31.79 3.83
N GLY A 367 -11.80 -31.05 3.39
CA GLY A 367 -12.64 -30.22 4.24
C GLY A 367 -11.99 -28.91 4.69
N GLY A 368 -10.71 -28.70 4.38
CA GLY A 368 -9.99 -27.47 4.71
C GLY A 368 -10.42 -26.27 3.90
N THR A 369 -10.10 -25.09 4.40
CA THR A 369 -10.42 -23.80 3.80
C THR A 369 -9.17 -23.09 3.30
N LEU A 370 -9.19 -22.62 2.04
CA LEU A 370 -8.20 -21.71 1.49
C LEU A 370 -8.87 -20.37 1.20
N VAL A 371 -8.30 -19.29 1.73
CA VAL A 371 -8.68 -17.93 1.35
C VAL A 371 -7.61 -17.37 0.44
N TYR A 372 -8.00 -17.12 -0.82
CA TYR A 372 -7.19 -16.40 -1.79
C TYR A 372 -7.47 -14.91 -1.64
N ALA A 373 -6.44 -14.12 -1.43
CA ALA A 373 -6.53 -12.68 -1.24
C ALA A 373 -5.50 -11.95 -2.10
N THR A 374 -5.88 -10.77 -2.59
CA THR A 374 -4.96 -9.79 -3.20
C THR A 374 -5.32 -8.38 -2.77
N CYS A 375 -4.36 -7.47 -2.79
CA CYS A 375 -4.61 -6.03 -2.73
C CYS A 375 -4.64 -5.40 -4.14
N SER A 376 -5.04 -6.17 -5.14
CA SER A 376 -5.27 -5.72 -6.51
C SER A 376 -6.77 -5.45 -6.74
N ILE A 377 -7.05 -4.57 -7.70
CA ILE A 377 -8.41 -4.36 -8.23
C ILE A 377 -8.53 -4.81 -9.70
N LEU A 378 -7.52 -5.50 -10.22
CA LEU A 378 -7.52 -5.95 -11.62
C LEU A 378 -8.14 -7.35 -11.74
N PRO A 379 -9.12 -7.53 -12.65
CA PRO A 379 -9.85 -8.78 -12.83
C PRO A 379 -8.97 -10.00 -13.11
N GLU A 380 -7.87 -9.80 -13.84
CA GLU A 380 -6.93 -10.86 -14.23
C GLU A 380 -6.26 -11.52 -13.04
N GLU A 381 -6.01 -10.76 -11.97
CA GLU A 381 -5.40 -11.24 -10.73
C GLU A 381 -6.43 -11.82 -9.74
N ASN A 382 -7.71 -11.53 -9.94
CA ASN A 382 -8.80 -11.73 -8.99
C ASN A 382 -9.82 -12.76 -9.48
N HIS A 383 -11.02 -12.34 -9.86
CA HIS A 383 -12.08 -13.29 -10.20
C HIS A 383 -11.74 -14.18 -11.40
N GLN A 384 -11.00 -13.68 -12.39
CA GLN A 384 -10.55 -14.51 -13.52
C GLN A 384 -9.57 -15.60 -13.09
N GLN A 385 -8.66 -15.28 -12.15
CA GLN A 385 -7.73 -16.25 -11.57
C GLN A 385 -8.49 -17.37 -10.84
N VAL A 386 -9.44 -17.00 -10.00
CA VAL A 386 -10.25 -17.97 -9.22
C VAL A 386 -11.15 -18.79 -10.11
N ALA A 387 -11.81 -18.18 -11.11
CA ALA A 387 -12.65 -18.90 -12.08
C ALA A 387 -11.85 -19.96 -12.84
N ALA A 388 -10.66 -19.61 -13.32
CA ALA A 388 -9.77 -20.55 -14.00
C ALA A 388 -9.29 -21.67 -13.09
N PHE A 389 -9.02 -21.39 -11.81
CA PHE A 389 -8.66 -22.41 -10.82
C PHE A 389 -9.81 -23.39 -10.57
N LEU A 390 -11.03 -22.90 -10.35
CA LEU A 390 -12.23 -23.75 -10.15
C LEU A 390 -12.52 -24.69 -11.33
N GLN A 391 -12.23 -24.25 -12.56
CA GLN A 391 -12.37 -25.12 -13.75
C GLN A 391 -11.35 -26.26 -13.77
N ARG A 392 -10.16 -26.05 -13.24
CA ARG A 392 -9.10 -27.09 -13.19
C ARG A 392 -9.20 -28.02 -12.00
N HIS A 393 -9.88 -27.57 -10.93
CA HIS A 393 -9.97 -28.28 -9.65
C HIS A 393 -11.43 -28.59 -9.28
N PRO A 394 -11.98 -29.73 -9.75
CA PRO A 394 -13.36 -30.14 -9.40
C PRO A 394 -13.54 -30.41 -7.89
N ASP A 395 -12.44 -30.64 -7.17
CA ASP A 395 -12.42 -30.79 -5.71
C ASP A 395 -12.45 -29.45 -4.95
N ALA A 396 -12.39 -28.32 -5.65
CA ALA A 396 -12.53 -27.00 -5.07
C ALA A 396 -13.97 -26.47 -5.18
N ALA A 397 -14.53 -26.03 -4.06
CA ALA A 397 -15.82 -25.36 -4.00
C ALA A 397 -15.67 -23.92 -3.53
N LEU A 398 -16.33 -22.97 -4.23
CA LEU A 398 -16.44 -21.59 -3.79
C LEU A 398 -17.53 -21.48 -2.70
N VAL A 399 -17.19 -20.84 -1.58
CA VAL A 399 -18.11 -20.69 -0.43
C VAL A 399 -18.21 -19.24 0.00
N ASP A 400 -19.44 -18.75 0.18
CA ASP A 400 -19.79 -17.41 0.73
C ASP A 400 -19.16 -16.20 0.01
N THR A 401 -18.39 -16.40 -1.05
CA THR A 401 -17.67 -15.33 -1.76
C THR A 401 -18.04 -15.31 -3.24
N GLY A 402 -19.16 -14.67 -3.58
CA GLY A 402 -19.59 -14.51 -4.96
C GLY A 402 -20.32 -15.73 -5.54
N SER A 403 -20.30 -15.85 -6.86
CA SER A 403 -20.91 -16.93 -7.62
C SER A 403 -19.88 -17.62 -8.53
N PRO A 404 -20.16 -18.82 -9.06
CA PRO A 404 -19.24 -19.46 -10.01
C PRO A 404 -18.91 -18.64 -11.26
N GLN A 405 -19.82 -17.74 -11.66
CA GLN A 405 -19.65 -16.83 -12.80
C GLN A 405 -18.79 -15.61 -12.43
N HIS A 406 -18.87 -15.17 -11.17
CA HIS A 406 -18.11 -14.07 -10.61
C HIS A 406 -17.58 -14.48 -9.22
N PRO A 407 -16.57 -15.36 -9.16
CA PRO A 407 -16.05 -15.83 -7.89
C PRO A 407 -15.24 -14.76 -7.20
N GLY A 408 -15.46 -14.67 -5.88
CA GLY A 408 -14.76 -13.71 -5.04
C GLY A 408 -15.55 -12.42 -4.80
N ILE A 409 -15.07 -11.67 -3.83
CA ILE A 409 -15.59 -10.35 -3.46
C ILE A 409 -14.51 -9.31 -3.72
N GLN A 410 -14.78 -8.39 -4.63
CA GLN A 410 -13.92 -7.26 -4.92
C GLN A 410 -14.37 -6.04 -4.11
N LYS A 411 -13.50 -5.54 -3.25
CA LYS A 411 -13.61 -4.23 -2.64
C LYS A 411 -12.83 -3.22 -3.47
N LEU A 412 -13.45 -2.09 -3.78
CA LEU A 412 -12.80 -0.97 -4.45
C LEU A 412 -12.38 0.08 -3.41
N PRO A 413 -11.31 0.82 -3.64
CA PRO A 413 -10.88 1.87 -2.71
C PRO A 413 -11.96 2.97 -2.65
N ALA A 414 -12.32 3.36 -1.44
CA ALA A 414 -13.29 4.42 -1.20
C ALA A 414 -12.74 5.44 -0.18
N ALA A 415 -13.23 6.68 -0.24
CA ALA A 415 -12.67 7.80 0.53
C ALA A 415 -12.64 7.54 2.04
N GLU A 416 -13.73 7.01 2.60
CA GLU A 416 -13.89 6.77 4.05
C GLU A 416 -13.91 5.29 4.42
N ASP A 417 -13.59 4.40 3.50
CA ASP A 417 -13.55 2.95 3.71
C ASP A 417 -12.12 2.43 3.49
N GLY A 418 -11.97 1.11 3.53
CA GLY A 418 -10.70 0.42 3.28
C GLY A 418 -10.18 0.58 1.87
N ASP A 419 -9.00 0.06 1.66
CA ASP A 419 -8.35 -0.01 0.35
C ASP A 419 -9.02 -1.02 -0.57
N GLY A 420 -8.59 -1.08 -1.83
CA GLY A 420 -8.99 -2.11 -2.76
C GLY A 420 -8.41 -3.47 -2.37
N PHE A 421 -9.28 -4.45 -2.22
CA PHE A 421 -8.93 -5.82 -1.86
C PHE A 421 -9.86 -6.81 -2.55
N PHE A 422 -9.36 -8.03 -2.74
CA PHE A 422 -10.12 -9.15 -3.26
C PHE A 422 -10.00 -10.35 -2.33
N TYR A 423 -11.12 -11.07 -2.13
CA TYR A 423 -11.17 -12.30 -1.35
C TYR A 423 -11.99 -13.37 -2.07
N ALA A 424 -11.48 -14.59 -2.11
CA ALA A 424 -12.23 -15.78 -2.48
C ALA A 424 -11.98 -16.90 -1.48
N LYS A 425 -13.05 -17.46 -0.95
CA LYS A 425 -13.01 -18.59 0.01
C LYS A 425 -13.30 -19.88 -0.73
N LEU A 426 -12.32 -20.78 -0.71
CA LEU A 426 -12.39 -22.10 -1.32
C LEU A 426 -12.35 -23.18 -0.23
N VAL A 427 -13.18 -24.20 -0.40
CA VAL A 427 -13.17 -25.38 0.46
C VAL A 427 -12.79 -26.58 -0.39
N LYS A 428 -11.91 -27.44 0.13
CA LYS A 428 -11.49 -28.67 -0.53
C LYS A 428 -12.46 -29.80 -0.21
N ASN A 429 -13.20 -30.25 -1.20
CA ASN A 429 -14.07 -31.42 -1.05
C ASN A 429 -13.21 -32.69 -0.92
N GLY A 430 -13.58 -33.59 0.00
CA GLY A 430 -13.01 -34.94 0.03
C GLY A 430 -13.49 -35.73 -1.20
N GLN A 431 -12.60 -36.46 -1.84
CA GLN A 431 -12.96 -37.48 -2.80
C GLN A 431 -13.59 -38.68 -2.07
#